data_7da66b2469f1ed68e5316946a877cb4c
#
_entry.id   7da66b2469f1ed68e5316946a877cb4c
#
_cell.length_a   1.000
_cell.length_b   1.000
_cell.length_c   1.000
_cell.angle_alpha   90.00
_cell.angle_beta   90.00
_cell.angle_gamma   90.00
#
_symmetry.space_group_name_H-M   'P 1'
#
loop_
_entity.id
_entity.type
_entity.pdbx_description
1 polymer ?
#
loop_
_entity_poly.entity_id
_entity_poly.type
_entity_poly.pdbx_seq_one_letter_code
_entity_poly.pdbx_strand_id
1 'polypeptide(L)'
;FRAIVSGSCSQATQRQVAHFKQQGLPALALDPMQLTGDTHALMTEVMAWAKPLLPKGPVLVYSTAEPDAVKSIQARLGVVEAGTLVEHALAAVARGFLQEGVQQLVVAGGETSGACVQALGITQLQIGPQIDPGVPWCYANSEGRDVHITLKSGNFGTDDFFTKAFAVLA
;
A
#
# COMPACT_ATOMS: atom_id res chain seq x y z
N PHE A 1 -1.43 14.95 -1.42
CA PHE A 1 -1.03 13.89 -2.37
C PHE A 1 -1.73 12.58 -2.00
N ARG A 2 -1.73 11.62 -2.93
CA ARG A 2 -2.46 10.36 -2.88
C ARG A 2 -1.51 9.21 -3.15
N ALA A 3 -1.59 8.14 -2.35
CA ALA A 3 -0.76 6.97 -2.56
C ALA A 3 -1.48 5.67 -2.14
N ILE A 4 -0.99 4.57 -2.68
CA ILE A 4 -1.48 3.23 -2.38
C ILE A 4 -0.29 2.34 -2.05
N VAL A 5 -0.40 1.56 -0.99
CA VAL A 5 0.49 0.43 -0.70
C VAL A 5 -0.29 -0.87 -0.68
N SER A 6 0.20 -1.90 -1.33
CA SER A 6 -0.51 -3.17 -1.48
C SER A 6 0.41 -4.38 -1.27
N GLY A 7 0.14 -5.16 -0.23
CA GLY A 7 0.84 -6.42 0.07
C GLY A 7 -0.03 -7.65 -0.07
N SER A 8 -1.33 -7.50 -0.34
CA SER A 8 -2.24 -8.62 -0.49
C SER A 8 -2.06 -9.35 -1.82
N CYS A 9 -2.02 -10.68 -1.76
CA CYS A 9 -1.98 -11.56 -2.94
C CYS A 9 -3.36 -12.15 -3.28
N SER A 10 -4.47 -11.63 -2.70
CA SER A 10 -5.81 -12.07 -3.03
C SER A 10 -6.18 -11.76 -4.49
N GLN A 11 -7.08 -12.56 -5.06
CA GLN A 11 -7.54 -12.33 -6.43
C GLN A 11 -8.19 -10.97 -6.62
N ALA A 12 -8.96 -10.50 -5.63
CA ALA A 12 -9.56 -9.16 -5.69
C ALA A 12 -8.48 -8.07 -5.77
N THR A 13 -7.44 -8.15 -4.94
CA THR A 13 -6.35 -7.16 -4.97
C THR A 13 -5.53 -7.25 -6.25
N GLN A 14 -5.30 -8.45 -6.80
CA GLN A 14 -4.64 -8.62 -8.10
C GLN A 14 -5.41 -7.89 -9.23
N ARG A 15 -6.75 -8.03 -9.26
CA ARG A 15 -7.59 -7.31 -10.23
C ARG A 15 -7.54 -5.79 -10.03
N GLN A 16 -7.52 -5.33 -8.78
CA GLN A 16 -7.40 -3.91 -8.45
C GLN A 16 -6.06 -3.31 -8.89
N VAL A 17 -4.95 -4.04 -8.67
CA VAL A 17 -3.63 -3.64 -9.20
C VAL A 17 -3.63 -3.61 -10.72
N ALA A 18 -4.19 -4.64 -11.36
CA ALA A 18 -4.29 -4.71 -12.82
C ALA A 18 -5.13 -3.56 -13.40
N HIS A 19 -6.29 -3.28 -12.79
CA HIS A 19 -7.14 -2.16 -13.19
C HIS A 19 -6.42 -0.81 -13.05
N PHE A 20 -5.74 -0.56 -11.94
CA PHE A 20 -4.97 0.68 -11.72
C PHE A 20 -3.89 0.88 -12.80
N LYS A 21 -3.16 -0.18 -13.15
CA LYS A 21 -2.15 -0.16 -14.22
C LYS A 21 -2.75 0.07 -15.60
N GLN A 22 -3.92 -0.52 -15.89
CA GLN A 22 -4.64 -0.33 -17.16
C GLN A 22 -5.10 1.11 -17.38
N GLN A 23 -5.32 1.86 -16.30
CA GLN A 23 -5.62 3.29 -16.38
C GLN A 23 -4.38 4.15 -16.70
N GLY A 24 -3.21 3.55 -16.91
CA GLY A 24 -1.95 4.27 -17.16
C GLY A 24 -1.38 4.98 -15.94
N LEU A 25 -1.86 4.64 -14.75
CA LEU A 25 -1.40 5.25 -13.50
C LEU A 25 -0.07 4.61 -13.03
N PRO A 26 0.81 5.40 -12.39
CA PRO A 26 2.13 4.93 -12.00
C PRO A 26 2.07 3.86 -10.90
N ALA A 27 2.65 2.70 -11.19
CA ALA A 27 2.70 1.56 -10.30
C ALA A 27 4.11 0.96 -10.27
N LEU A 28 4.65 0.74 -9.08
CA LEU A 28 5.97 0.15 -8.83
C LEU A 28 5.81 -1.17 -8.08
N ALA A 29 6.30 -2.25 -8.67
CA ALA A 29 6.37 -3.55 -8.00
C ALA A 29 7.62 -3.62 -7.12
N LEU A 30 7.46 -4.08 -5.88
CA LEU A 30 8.57 -4.47 -5.01
C LEU A 30 8.82 -5.98 -5.18
N ASP A 31 10.02 -6.34 -5.57
CA ASP A 31 10.45 -7.73 -5.60
C ASP A 31 10.89 -8.14 -4.18
N PRO A 32 10.19 -9.10 -3.53
CA PRO A 32 10.57 -9.58 -2.21
C PRO A 32 12.01 -10.10 -2.12
N MET A 33 12.60 -10.58 -3.22
CA MET A 33 13.99 -11.00 -3.25
C MET A 33 14.98 -9.83 -3.09
N GLN A 34 14.63 -8.64 -3.55
CA GLN A 34 15.45 -7.43 -3.37
C GLN A 34 15.37 -6.92 -1.93
N LEU A 35 14.32 -7.27 -1.18
CA LEU A 35 14.14 -6.88 0.23
C LEU A 35 15.12 -7.56 1.18
N THR A 36 15.81 -8.61 0.74
CA THR A 36 16.88 -9.27 1.53
C THR A 36 18.19 -8.48 1.54
N GLY A 37 18.31 -7.44 0.72
CA GLY A 37 19.48 -6.59 0.59
C GLY A 37 19.40 -5.31 1.44
N ASP A 38 19.98 -4.23 0.90
CA ASP A 38 19.95 -2.91 1.54
C ASP A 38 18.57 -2.25 1.43
N THR A 39 17.74 -2.42 2.45
CA THR A 39 16.41 -1.83 2.53
C THR A 39 16.44 -0.29 2.46
N HIS A 40 17.49 0.36 2.96
CA HIS A 40 17.61 1.81 2.91
C HIS A 40 17.82 2.32 1.48
N ALA A 41 18.70 1.66 0.73
CA ALA A 41 18.90 1.96 -0.69
C ALA A 41 17.62 1.78 -1.49
N LEU A 42 16.91 0.67 -1.29
CA LEU A 42 15.62 0.41 -1.93
C LEU A 42 14.58 1.49 -1.60
N MET A 43 14.47 1.91 -0.34
CA MET A 43 13.55 2.99 0.05
C MET A 43 13.92 4.32 -0.61
N THR A 44 15.20 4.61 -0.74
CA THR A 44 15.68 5.81 -1.45
C THR A 44 15.26 5.78 -2.92
N GLU A 45 15.39 4.65 -3.59
CA GLU A 45 14.96 4.48 -4.98
C GLU A 45 13.43 4.61 -5.14
N VAL A 46 12.65 3.98 -4.25
CA VAL A 46 11.18 4.07 -4.25
C VAL A 46 10.73 5.52 -4.08
N MET A 47 11.31 6.25 -3.14
CA MET A 47 10.95 7.66 -2.92
C MET A 47 11.42 8.55 -4.07
N ALA A 48 12.60 8.32 -4.64
CA ALA A 48 13.07 9.04 -5.83
C ALA A 48 12.14 8.85 -7.03
N TRP A 49 11.60 7.63 -7.20
CA TRP A 49 10.60 7.35 -8.23
C TRP A 49 9.26 8.04 -7.95
N ALA A 50 8.76 7.98 -6.71
CA ALA A 50 7.43 8.49 -6.35
C ALA A 50 7.35 10.02 -6.34
N LYS A 51 8.37 10.69 -5.84
CA LYS A 51 8.39 12.14 -5.60
C LYS A 51 7.96 13.01 -6.80
N PRO A 52 8.45 12.81 -8.03
CA PRO A 52 8.00 13.59 -9.19
C PRO A 52 6.60 13.21 -9.69
N LEU A 53 6.03 12.09 -9.22
CA LEU A 53 4.74 11.57 -9.66
C LEU A 53 3.60 11.98 -8.71
N LEU A 54 3.85 12.07 -7.41
CA LEU A 54 2.86 12.42 -6.40
C LEU A 54 2.05 13.70 -6.70
N PRO A 55 2.65 14.78 -7.24
CA PRO A 55 1.88 15.97 -7.62
C PRO A 55 0.95 15.76 -8.82
N LYS A 56 1.18 14.72 -9.62
CA LYS A 56 0.44 14.45 -10.86
C LYS A 56 -0.78 13.55 -10.64
N GLY A 57 -0.81 12.78 -9.55
CA GLY A 57 -1.90 11.87 -9.24
C GLY A 57 -1.51 10.78 -8.25
N PRO A 58 -2.39 9.79 -8.04
CA PRO A 58 -2.08 8.69 -7.14
C PRO A 58 -0.97 7.80 -7.69
N VAL A 59 -0.11 7.31 -6.80
CA VAL A 59 0.92 6.31 -7.10
C VAL A 59 0.65 5.03 -6.33
N LEU A 60 1.01 3.88 -6.90
CA LEU A 60 0.88 2.56 -6.28
C LEU A 60 2.26 1.92 -6.10
N VAL A 61 2.57 1.51 -4.88
CA VAL A 61 3.68 0.58 -4.59
C VAL A 61 3.09 -0.73 -4.10
N TYR A 62 3.48 -1.85 -4.72
CA TYR A 62 2.86 -3.14 -4.43
C TYR A 62 3.87 -4.29 -4.44
N SER A 63 3.61 -5.27 -3.60
CA SER A 63 4.25 -6.59 -3.61
C SER A 63 3.23 -7.70 -3.91
N THR A 64 2.06 -7.32 -4.44
CA THR A 64 1.02 -8.23 -4.88
C THR A 64 1.54 -9.05 -6.05
N ALA A 65 1.58 -10.37 -5.90
CA ALA A 65 2.11 -11.29 -6.89
C ALA A 65 1.15 -12.46 -7.13
N GLU A 66 1.35 -13.13 -8.26
CA GLU A 66 0.64 -14.38 -8.57
C GLU A 66 1.00 -15.48 -7.56
N PRO A 67 0.06 -16.43 -7.26
CA PRO A 67 0.26 -17.46 -6.24
C PRO A 67 1.54 -18.29 -6.44
N ASP A 68 1.91 -18.60 -7.67
CA ASP A 68 3.09 -19.41 -7.96
C ASP A 68 4.40 -18.63 -7.73
N ALA A 69 4.41 -17.32 -8.00
CA ALA A 69 5.53 -16.46 -7.66
C ALA A 69 5.69 -16.36 -6.13
N VAL A 70 4.58 -16.21 -5.40
CA VAL A 70 4.58 -16.21 -3.92
C VAL A 70 5.17 -17.51 -3.38
N LYS A 71 4.73 -18.68 -3.88
CA LYS A 71 5.27 -19.97 -3.47
C LYS A 71 6.77 -20.10 -3.72
N SER A 72 7.25 -19.63 -4.87
CA SER A 72 8.67 -19.66 -5.22
C SER A 72 9.51 -18.82 -4.25
N ILE A 73 9.04 -17.65 -3.87
CA ILE A 73 9.68 -16.76 -2.91
C ILE A 73 9.68 -17.40 -1.52
N GLN A 74 8.54 -17.91 -1.08
CA GLN A 74 8.39 -18.61 0.19
C GLN A 74 9.28 -19.85 0.31
N ALA A 75 9.47 -20.60 -0.78
CA ALA A 75 10.36 -21.76 -0.82
C ALA A 75 11.84 -21.37 -0.64
N ARG A 76 12.22 -20.17 -1.05
CA ARG A 76 13.61 -19.67 -0.95
C ARG A 76 13.91 -18.95 0.37
N LEU A 77 12.96 -18.19 0.89
CA LEU A 77 13.14 -17.34 2.07
C LEU A 77 12.46 -17.87 3.33
N GLY A 78 11.53 -18.83 3.20
CA GLY A 78 10.60 -19.18 4.25
C GLY A 78 9.33 -18.34 4.18
N VAL A 79 8.20 -18.91 4.64
CA VAL A 79 6.89 -18.25 4.56
C VAL A 79 6.82 -17.02 5.47
N VAL A 80 7.29 -17.17 6.70
CA VAL A 80 7.25 -16.11 7.72
C VAL A 80 8.21 -14.98 7.35
N GLU A 81 9.43 -15.32 6.98
CA GLU A 81 10.48 -14.36 6.61
C GLU A 81 10.07 -13.53 5.40
N ALA A 82 9.53 -14.17 4.36
CA ALA A 82 9.07 -13.48 3.15
C ALA A 82 7.94 -12.49 3.47
N GLY A 83 6.95 -12.90 4.27
CA GLY A 83 5.86 -12.05 4.71
C GLY A 83 6.36 -10.85 5.51
N THR A 84 7.17 -11.08 6.52
CA THR A 84 7.73 -10.03 7.39
C THR A 84 8.54 -9.00 6.61
N LEU A 85 9.37 -9.44 5.66
CA LEU A 85 10.15 -8.52 4.81
C LEU A 85 9.25 -7.59 3.99
N VAL A 86 8.22 -8.15 3.36
CA VAL A 86 7.24 -7.37 2.57
C VAL A 86 6.49 -6.37 3.44
N GLU A 87 6.00 -6.80 4.61
CA GLU A 87 5.27 -5.94 5.54
C GLU A 87 6.12 -4.77 6.02
N HIS A 88 7.36 -5.03 6.43
CA HIS A 88 8.29 -3.99 6.85
C HIS A 88 8.62 -3.01 5.72
N ALA A 89 8.84 -3.50 4.51
CA ALA A 89 9.13 -2.66 3.36
C ALA A 89 7.94 -1.76 3.00
N LEU A 90 6.73 -2.31 2.92
CA LEU A 90 5.53 -1.53 2.61
C LEU A 90 5.18 -0.53 3.72
N ALA A 91 5.41 -0.88 4.98
CA ALA A 91 5.27 0.04 6.10
C ALA A 91 6.27 1.21 6.03
N ALA A 92 7.53 0.93 5.64
CA ALA A 92 8.54 1.97 5.41
C ALA A 92 8.16 2.87 4.23
N VAL A 93 7.62 2.30 3.13
CA VAL A 93 7.09 3.06 1.99
C VAL A 93 5.94 3.97 2.43
N ALA A 94 4.99 3.47 3.21
CA ALA A 94 3.87 4.26 3.73
C ALA A 94 4.36 5.45 4.57
N ARG A 95 5.35 5.23 5.44
CA ARG A 95 5.98 6.32 6.21
C ARG A 95 6.67 7.32 5.30
N GLY A 96 7.43 6.89 4.31
CA GLY A 96 8.07 7.75 3.32
C GLY A 96 7.05 8.60 2.56
N PHE A 97 5.92 8.03 2.15
CA PHE A 97 4.84 8.77 1.50
C PHE A 97 4.27 9.90 2.36
N LEU A 98 4.04 9.66 3.65
CA LEU A 98 3.57 10.71 4.55
C LEU A 98 4.63 11.82 4.74
N GLN A 99 5.91 11.47 4.75
CA GLN A 99 7.01 12.45 4.80
C GLN A 99 7.07 13.31 3.54
N GLU A 100 6.74 12.75 2.38
CA GLU A 100 6.64 13.49 1.10
C GLU A 100 5.28 14.21 0.93
N GLY A 101 4.43 14.24 1.96
CA GLY A 101 3.20 15.03 1.99
C GLY A 101 1.95 14.30 1.49
N VAL A 102 1.96 12.98 1.43
CA VAL A 102 0.74 12.19 1.17
C VAL A 102 -0.22 12.36 2.33
N GLN A 103 -1.46 12.73 2.01
CA GLN A 103 -2.56 12.93 2.96
C GLN A 103 -3.71 11.93 2.78
N GLN A 104 -3.73 11.20 1.66
CA GLN A 104 -4.71 10.17 1.38
C GLN A 104 -3.99 8.87 1.03
N LEU A 105 -4.02 7.91 1.95
CA LEU A 105 -3.30 6.64 1.84
C LEU A 105 -4.26 5.46 1.81
N VAL A 106 -4.19 4.67 0.75
CA VAL A 106 -4.87 3.36 0.65
C VAL A 106 -3.89 2.27 1.02
N VAL A 107 -4.28 1.38 1.94
CA VAL A 107 -3.51 0.20 2.32
C VAL A 107 -4.31 -1.05 2.03
N ALA A 108 -3.76 -1.96 1.22
CA ALA A 108 -4.40 -3.21 0.82
C ALA A 108 -3.65 -4.43 1.35
N GLY A 109 -4.31 -5.20 2.18
CA GLY A 109 -3.82 -6.39 2.88
C GLY A 109 -3.98 -6.25 4.39
N GLY A 110 -4.43 -7.32 5.06
CA GLY A 110 -4.67 -7.31 6.51
C GLY A 110 -3.37 -7.10 7.30
N GLU A 111 -2.36 -7.91 7.02
CA GLU A 111 -1.04 -7.84 7.65
C GLU A 111 -0.33 -6.52 7.29
N THR A 112 -0.38 -6.13 6.02
CA THR A 112 0.15 -4.83 5.56
C THR A 112 -0.52 -3.66 6.29
N SER A 113 -1.83 -3.73 6.52
CA SER A 113 -2.57 -2.70 7.26
C SER A 113 -2.08 -2.58 8.70
N GLY A 114 -1.89 -3.70 9.39
CA GLY A 114 -1.33 -3.72 10.74
C GLY A 114 0.08 -3.13 10.80
N ALA A 115 0.96 -3.54 9.91
CA ALA A 115 2.33 -3.04 9.82
C ALA A 115 2.38 -1.53 9.54
N CYS A 116 1.55 -1.04 8.60
CA CYS A 116 1.47 0.38 8.28
C CYS A 116 0.95 1.22 9.45
N VAL A 117 -0.13 0.79 10.11
CA VAL A 117 -0.70 1.50 11.28
C VAL A 117 0.33 1.64 12.40
N GLN A 118 1.09 0.57 12.68
CA GLN A 118 2.18 0.61 13.67
C GLN A 118 3.31 1.55 13.26
N ALA A 119 3.79 1.44 12.03
CA ALA A 119 4.90 2.26 11.53
C ALA A 119 4.56 3.75 11.47
N LEU A 120 3.29 4.09 11.25
CA LEU A 120 2.77 5.45 11.22
C LEU A 120 2.42 6.00 12.61
N GLY A 121 2.55 5.20 13.68
CA GLY A 121 2.22 5.60 15.05
C GLY A 121 0.73 5.94 15.24
N ILE A 122 -0.15 5.37 14.39
CA ILE A 122 -1.58 5.63 14.46
C ILE A 122 -2.18 4.79 15.60
N THR A 123 -2.79 5.45 16.58
CA THR A 123 -3.41 4.82 17.75
C THR A 123 -4.93 4.90 17.74
N GLN A 124 -5.49 5.79 16.92
CA GLN A 124 -6.93 6.02 16.81
C GLN A 124 -7.34 6.21 15.36
N LEU A 125 -8.48 5.65 15.01
CA LEU A 125 -9.09 5.79 13.69
C LEU A 125 -10.54 6.29 13.88
N GLN A 126 -10.85 7.44 13.31
CA GLN A 126 -12.22 7.91 13.22
C GLN A 126 -12.81 7.47 11.88
N ILE A 127 -13.89 6.70 11.92
CA ILE A 127 -14.56 6.19 10.71
C ILE A 127 -15.18 7.34 9.93
N GLY A 128 -14.87 7.40 8.67
CA GLY A 128 -15.36 8.37 7.69
C GLY A 128 -16.31 7.73 6.66
N PRO A 129 -16.42 8.33 5.45
CA PRO A 129 -17.32 7.84 4.42
C PRO A 129 -16.91 6.45 3.89
N GLN A 130 -17.90 5.62 3.61
CA GLN A 130 -17.71 4.31 3.04
C GLN A 130 -17.31 4.40 1.56
N ILE A 131 -16.27 3.66 1.16
CA ILE A 131 -15.83 3.52 -0.23
C ILE A 131 -16.56 2.35 -0.89
N ASP A 132 -16.49 1.20 -0.26
CA ASP A 132 -17.16 -0.05 -0.62
C ASP A 132 -17.72 -0.72 0.65
N PRO A 133 -18.65 -1.65 0.56
CA PRO A 133 -19.17 -2.35 1.73
C PRO A 133 -18.07 -2.91 2.62
N GLY A 134 -18.05 -2.46 3.88
CA GLY A 134 -17.06 -2.86 4.87
C GLY A 134 -15.70 -2.18 4.77
N VAL A 135 -15.52 -1.23 3.85
CA VAL A 135 -14.24 -0.51 3.67
C VAL A 135 -14.47 1.00 3.65
N PRO A 136 -14.38 1.67 4.80
CA PRO A 136 -14.48 3.12 4.88
C PRO A 136 -13.11 3.80 4.73
N TRP A 137 -13.12 5.08 4.39
CA TRP A 137 -12.06 5.98 4.79
C TRP A 137 -12.06 6.17 6.31
N CYS A 138 -10.89 6.37 6.87
CA CYS A 138 -10.72 6.75 8.26
C CYS A 138 -9.88 8.02 8.35
N TYR A 139 -10.17 8.85 9.35
CA TYR A 139 -9.36 9.99 9.74
C TYR A 139 -8.41 9.57 10.84
N ALA A 140 -7.15 9.92 10.73
CA ALA A 140 -6.13 9.58 11.70
C ALA A 140 -5.12 10.71 11.86
N ASN A 141 -4.33 10.66 12.93
CA ASN A 141 -3.16 11.48 13.10
C ASN A 141 -1.91 10.59 13.17
N SER A 142 -0.92 10.91 12.36
CA SER A 142 0.38 10.24 12.35
C SER A 142 1.46 11.28 12.68
N GLU A 143 2.02 11.18 13.87
CA GLU A 143 3.11 12.06 14.33
C GLU A 143 2.80 13.57 14.14
N GLY A 144 1.58 14.00 14.45
CA GLY A 144 1.12 15.38 14.32
C GLY A 144 0.63 15.77 12.91
N ARG A 145 0.56 14.84 11.97
CA ARG A 145 0.02 15.05 10.62
C ARG A 145 -1.33 14.37 10.48
N ASP A 146 -2.31 15.10 10.00
CA ASP A 146 -3.61 14.54 9.68
C ASP A 146 -3.55 13.76 8.37
N VAL A 147 -4.10 12.55 8.38
CA VAL A 147 -4.11 11.64 7.24
C VAL A 147 -5.47 10.96 7.11
N HIS A 148 -5.96 10.85 5.88
CA HIS A 148 -7.04 9.96 5.51
C HIS A 148 -6.42 8.61 5.13
N ILE A 149 -6.78 7.56 5.84
CA ILE A 149 -6.29 6.21 5.58
C ILE A 149 -7.45 5.25 5.41
N THR A 150 -7.38 4.38 4.42
CA THR A 150 -8.30 3.24 4.31
C THR A 150 -7.53 1.94 4.38
N LEU A 151 -8.03 1.02 5.20
CA LEU A 151 -7.43 -0.29 5.45
C LEU A 151 -8.33 -1.35 4.83
N LYS A 152 -7.90 -1.88 3.69
CA LYS A 152 -8.66 -2.84 2.91
C LYS A 152 -8.14 -4.25 3.13
N SER A 153 -8.98 -5.14 3.68
CA SER A 153 -8.68 -6.58 3.64
C SER A 153 -8.64 -7.08 2.20
N GLY A 154 -7.82 -8.11 1.94
CA GLY A 154 -7.48 -8.54 0.59
C GLY A 154 -8.66 -8.78 -0.35
N ASN A 155 -9.73 -9.42 0.14
CA ASN A 155 -10.88 -9.83 -0.69
C ASN A 155 -11.96 -8.75 -0.86
N PHE A 156 -11.82 -7.59 -0.24
CA PHE A 156 -12.81 -6.52 -0.27
C PHE A 156 -12.58 -5.56 -1.44
N GLY A 157 -13.65 -4.86 -1.81
CA GLY A 157 -13.66 -3.82 -2.82
C GLY A 157 -13.84 -4.33 -4.25
N THR A 158 -14.39 -3.46 -5.09
CA THR A 158 -14.54 -3.68 -6.53
C THR A 158 -13.20 -3.52 -7.25
N ASP A 159 -13.13 -3.93 -8.52
CA ASP A 159 -11.87 -3.91 -9.30
C ASP A 159 -11.31 -2.50 -9.46
N ASP A 160 -12.15 -1.46 -9.46
CA ASP A 160 -11.78 -0.04 -9.55
C ASP A 160 -11.47 0.62 -8.18
N PHE A 161 -11.41 -0.16 -7.09
CA PHE A 161 -11.29 0.34 -5.72
C PHE A 161 -10.17 1.38 -5.56
N PHE A 162 -8.99 1.14 -6.12
CA PHE A 162 -7.82 1.99 -5.95
C PHE A 162 -7.96 3.38 -6.59
N THR A 163 -8.83 3.53 -7.59
CA THR A 163 -9.14 4.82 -8.20
C THR A 163 -10.37 5.45 -7.58
N LYS A 164 -11.42 4.66 -7.36
CA LYS A 164 -12.69 5.09 -6.78
C LYS A 164 -12.52 5.64 -5.37
N ALA A 165 -11.63 5.06 -4.56
CA ALA A 165 -11.42 5.48 -3.18
C ALA A 165 -11.19 7.00 -3.07
N PHE A 166 -10.34 7.55 -3.92
CA PHE A 166 -10.00 8.97 -3.87
C PHE A 166 -11.15 9.89 -4.32
N ALA A 167 -12.06 9.41 -5.15
CA ALA A 167 -13.22 10.17 -5.57
C ALA A 167 -14.25 10.40 -4.44
N VAL A 168 -14.23 9.55 -3.42
CA VAL A 168 -15.13 9.67 -2.26
C VAL A 168 -14.76 10.84 -1.35
N LEU A 169 -13.52 11.30 -1.38
CA LEU A 169 -13.01 12.44 -0.60
C LEU A 169 -12.87 13.73 -1.43
N ALA A 170 -13.26 13.71 -2.69
CA ALA A 170 -13.13 14.85 -3.60
C ALA A 170 -14.23 15.90 -3.38
#